data_010f667418ad99b3e49ebbb507541623
#
_entry.id   010f667418ad99b3e49ebbb507541623
#
_cell.length_a   1.000
_cell.length_b   1.000
_cell.length_c   1.000
_cell.angle_alpha   90.00
_cell.angle_beta   90.00
_cell.angle_gamma   90.00
#
_symmetry.space_group_name_H-M   'P 1'
#
loop_
_entity.id
_entity.type
_entity.pdbx_description
1 polymer ?
#
loop_
_entity_poly.entity_id
_entity_poly.type
_entity_poly.pdbx_seq_one_letter_code
_entity_poly.pdbx_strand_id
1 'polypeptide(L)'
;MKKDIIIYTSKTCPYCNQIKQLFKDKKIKYTEKDKEKFNQEWYRVVELTGIPVFPTINIDNEYLVPNRDFQNQQQLLNIIEYLISDDYKEENIQIRIHEKLKTINYNMGSQFTHINKVINLIEQNKKEKSK
;
A
#
# COMPACT_ATOMS: atom_id res chain seq x y z
N MET A 1 16.28 12.43 9.90
CA MET A 1 15.09 13.14 9.36
C MET A 1 13.83 12.41 9.73
N LYS A 2 12.88 13.13 10.31
CA LYS A 2 11.57 12.56 10.61
C LYS A 2 10.73 12.56 9.34
N LYS A 3 10.21 11.40 8.97
CA LYS A 3 9.29 11.28 7.85
C LYS A 3 7.89 11.65 8.31
N ASP A 4 7.17 12.38 7.47
CA ASP A 4 5.79 12.74 7.75
C ASP A 4 4.87 11.56 7.54
N ILE A 5 3.98 11.32 8.51
CA ILE A 5 3.01 10.25 8.45
C ILE A 5 1.62 10.87 8.30
N ILE A 6 0.90 10.46 7.26
CA ILE A 6 -0.46 10.90 6.97
C ILE A 6 -1.37 9.69 7.03
N ILE A 7 -2.50 9.82 7.73
CA ILE A 7 -3.52 8.78 7.77
C ILE A 7 -4.77 9.31 7.05
N TYR A 8 -5.17 8.65 5.98
CA TYR A 8 -6.41 8.95 5.29
C TYR A 8 -7.54 8.16 5.92
N THR A 9 -8.59 8.84 6.36
CA THR A 9 -9.66 8.26 7.16
C THR A 9 -11.04 8.56 6.57
N SER A 10 -12.03 7.80 7.03
CA SER A 10 -13.44 8.02 6.78
C SER A 10 -14.15 8.17 8.13
N LYS A 11 -15.20 8.96 8.19
CA LYS A 11 -15.97 9.17 9.43
C LYS A 11 -16.60 7.91 9.97
N THR A 12 -16.86 6.93 9.10
CA THR A 12 -17.53 5.67 9.46
C THR A 12 -16.58 4.50 9.52
N CYS A 13 -15.32 4.74 9.85
CA CYS A 13 -14.29 3.70 9.85
C CYS A 13 -13.84 3.36 11.28
N PRO A 14 -14.35 2.26 11.88
CA PRO A 14 -13.88 1.84 13.21
C PRO A 14 -12.39 1.49 13.24
N TYR A 15 -11.89 0.89 12.17
CA TYR A 15 -10.49 0.51 12.09
C TYR A 15 -9.56 1.73 12.08
N CYS A 16 -10.02 2.85 11.49
CA CYS A 16 -9.28 4.10 11.53
C CYS A 16 -9.05 4.56 12.97
N ASN A 17 -10.08 4.45 13.81
CA ASN A 17 -9.98 4.82 15.21
C ASN A 17 -8.99 3.93 15.96
N GLN A 18 -8.97 2.63 15.65
CA GLN A 18 -8.04 1.69 16.26
C GLN A 18 -6.59 2.04 15.90
N ILE A 19 -6.34 2.36 14.64
CA ILE A 19 -4.99 2.71 14.18
C ILE A 19 -4.55 4.07 14.76
N LYS A 20 -5.45 5.04 14.83
CA LYS A 20 -5.14 6.32 15.48
C LYS A 20 -4.79 6.13 16.95
N GLN A 21 -5.53 5.28 17.65
CA GLN A 21 -5.25 4.96 19.05
C GLN A 21 -3.89 4.27 19.20
N LEU A 22 -3.59 3.32 18.31
CA LEU A 22 -2.29 2.65 18.29
C LEU A 22 -1.14 3.66 18.16
N PHE A 23 -1.28 4.62 17.26
CA PHE A 23 -0.25 5.64 17.05
C PHE A 23 -0.08 6.53 18.28
N LYS A 24 -1.18 6.89 18.94
CA LYS A 24 -1.11 7.65 20.19
C LYS A 24 -0.42 6.86 21.28
N ASP A 25 -0.74 5.57 21.43
CA ASP A 25 -0.14 4.72 22.44
C ASP A 25 1.36 4.54 22.22
N LYS A 26 1.79 4.49 20.97
CA LYS A 26 3.19 4.34 20.60
C LYS A 26 3.91 5.67 20.40
N LYS A 27 3.24 6.78 20.67
CA LYS A 27 3.78 8.14 20.53
C LYS A 27 4.27 8.45 19.10
N ILE A 28 3.58 7.90 18.11
CA ILE A 28 3.85 8.17 16.70
C ILE A 28 3.04 9.38 16.28
N LYS A 29 3.71 10.42 15.79
CA LYS A 29 3.05 11.63 15.30
C LYS A 29 2.51 11.40 13.90
N TYR A 30 1.29 11.86 13.65
CA TYR A 30 0.64 11.71 12.35
C TYR A 30 -0.29 12.88 12.07
N THR A 31 -0.62 13.07 10.80
CA THR A 31 -1.64 14.01 10.35
C THR A 31 -2.83 13.22 9.82
N GLU A 32 -4.01 13.50 10.34
CA GLU A 32 -5.24 12.86 9.83
C GLU A 32 -5.84 13.68 8.71
N LYS A 33 -6.19 13.02 7.61
CA LYS A 33 -6.87 13.65 6.48
C LYS A 33 -8.13 12.85 6.17
N ASP A 34 -9.26 13.45 6.52
CA ASP A 34 -10.58 12.88 6.24
C ASP A 34 -10.89 12.96 4.75
N LYS A 35 -11.46 11.89 4.19
CA LYS A 35 -11.73 11.81 2.74
C LYS A 35 -12.66 12.89 2.23
N GLU A 36 -13.57 13.39 3.06
CA GLU A 36 -14.51 14.43 2.64
C GLU A 36 -13.85 15.79 2.57
N LYS A 37 -12.99 16.10 3.55
CA LYS A 37 -12.26 17.36 3.59
C LYS A 37 -11.13 17.42 2.58
N PHE A 38 -10.52 16.29 2.29
CA PHE A 38 -9.36 16.19 1.38
C PHE A 38 -9.68 15.27 0.19
N ASN A 39 -10.86 15.46 -0.41
CA ASN A 39 -11.35 14.54 -1.44
C ASN A 39 -10.46 14.49 -2.68
N GLN A 40 -9.93 15.61 -3.13
CA GLN A 40 -9.04 15.63 -4.31
C GLN A 40 -7.75 14.87 -4.04
N GLU A 41 -7.15 15.06 -2.88
CA GLU A 41 -5.96 14.33 -2.47
C GLU A 41 -6.28 12.85 -2.33
N TRP A 42 -7.44 12.51 -1.76
CA TRP A 42 -7.86 11.13 -1.62
C TRP A 42 -8.04 10.44 -2.97
N TYR A 43 -8.63 11.11 -3.96
CA TYR A 43 -8.74 10.55 -5.31
C TYR A 43 -7.38 10.22 -5.90
N ARG A 44 -6.39 11.08 -5.68
CA ARG A 44 -5.03 10.81 -6.14
C ARG A 44 -4.45 9.58 -5.45
N VAL A 45 -4.69 9.43 -4.16
CA VAL A 45 -4.23 8.26 -3.39
C VAL A 45 -4.85 6.98 -3.97
N VAL A 46 -6.14 7.01 -4.28
CA VAL A 46 -6.84 5.87 -4.88
C VAL A 46 -6.25 5.53 -6.25
N GLU A 47 -5.93 6.52 -7.06
CA GLU A 47 -5.28 6.29 -8.35
C GLU A 47 -3.90 5.64 -8.18
N LEU A 48 -3.12 6.09 -7.19
CA LEU A 48 -1.78 5.56 -6.95
C LEU A 48 -1.78 4.16 -6.34
N THR A 49 -2.69 3.89 -5.42
CA THR A 49 -2.74 2.60 -4.73
C THR A 49 -3.62 1.58 -5.45
N GLY A 50 -4.63 2.05 -6.18
CA GLY A 50 -5.63 1.20 -6.79
C GLY A 50 -6.64 0.60 -5.81
N ILE A 51 -6.60 0.98 -4.54
CA ILE A 51 -7.46 0.40 -3.49
C ILE A 51 -8.09 1.51 -2.65
N PRO A 52 -9.44 1.73 -2.73
CA PRO A 52 -10.11 2.76 -1.94
C PRO A 52 -10.53 2.24 -0.57
N VAL A 53 -9.58 1.94 0.31
CA VAL A 53 -9.86 1.43 1.66
C VAL A 53 -9.27 2.34 2.73
N PHE A 54 -9.81 2.25 3.94
CA PHE A 54 -9.41 3.05 5.09
C PHE A 54 -9.00 2.14 6.26
N PRO A 55 -8.03 2.55 7.07
CA PRO A 55 -7.16 3.72 6.85
C PRO A 55 -6.06 3.40 5.82
N THR A 56 -5.76 4.33 4.94
CA THR A 56 -4.55 4.26 4.11
C THR A 56 -3.52 5.20 4.74
N ILE A 57 -2.30 4.72 4.87
CA ILE A 57 -1.23 5.44 5.56
C ILE A 57 -0.17 5.82 4.55
N ASN A 58 0.25 7.08 4.54
CA ASN A 58 1.30 7.57 3.67
C ASN A 58 2.51 7.97 4.53
N ILE A 59 3.65 7.34 4.29
CA ILE A 59 4.92 7.70 4.93
C ILE A 59 5.88 8.07 3.83
N ASP A 60 6.08 9.37 3.65
CA ASP A 60 7.02 9.92 2.66
C ASP A 60 6.80 9.30 1.26
N ASN A 61 5.53 9.32 0.80
CA ASN A 61 5.07 8.77 -0.48
C ASN A 61 5.07 7.23 -0.57
N GLU A 62 5.30 6.54 0.53
CA GLU A 62 5.07 5.11 0.63
C GLU A 62 3.68 4.87 1.24
N TYR A 63 2.80 4.21 0.49
CA TYR A 63 1.42 4.00 0.90
C TYR A 63 1.25 2.60 1.49
N LEU A 64 0.69 2.55 2.70
CA LEU A 64 0.40 1.30 3.41
C LEU A 64 -1.11 1.09 3.43
N VAL A 65 -1.56 -0.01 2.86
CA VAL A 65 -2.98 -0.32 2.70
C VAL A 65 -3.31 -1.59 3.47
N PRO A 66 -4.40 -1.59 4.26
CA PRO A 66 -4.81 -2.78 5.00
C PRO A 66 -5.05 -3.97 4.08
N ASN A 67 -4.70 -5.16 4.55
CA ASN A 67 -4.82 -6.44 3.84
C ASN A 67 -3.87 -6.60 2.65
N ARG A 68 -3.39 -5.52 2.09
CA ARG A 68 -2.36 -5.55 1.07
C ARG A 68 -0.96 -5.60 1.70
N ASP A 69 -0.68 -4.61 2.57
CA ASP A 69 0.65 -4.40 3.12
C ASP A 69 0.79 -4.93 4.55
N PHE A 70 -0.30 -4.95 5.30
CA PHE A 70 -0.30 -5.46 6.67
C PHE A 70 -1.64 -6.14 6.99
N GLN A 71 -1.56 -7.20 7.80
CA GLN A 71 -2.74 -7.97 8.21
C GLN A 71 -3.18 -7.62 9.63
N ASN A 72 -2.28 -7.07 10.44
CA ASN A 72 -2.55 -6.71 11.82
C ASN A 72 -1.71 -5.52 12.24
N GLN A 73 -1.99 -5.01 13.45
CA GLN A 73 -1.32 -3.81 13.96
C GLN A 73 0.19 -4.02 14.17
N GLN A 74 0.60 -5.21 14.59
CA GLN A 74 2.02 -5.48 14.81
C GLN A 74 2.80 -5.44 13.49
N GLN A 75 2.24 -6.00 12.43
CA GLN A 75 2.87 -5.92 11.11
C GLN A 75 2.99 -4.47 10.64
N LEU A 76 1.93 -3.67 10.86
CA LEU A 76 1.96 -2.26 10.52
C LEU A 76 3.08 -1.53 11.26
N LEU A 77 3.22 -1.76 12.57
CA LEU A 77 4.28 -1.15 13.36
C LEU A 77 5.67 -1.54 12.86
N ASN A 78 5.86 -2.80 12.51
CA ASN A 78 7.14 -3.28 12.00
C ASN A 78 7.50 -2.58 10.69
N ILE A 79 6.53 -2.38 9.80
CA ILE A 79 6.74 -1.68 8.54
C ILE A 79 7.07 -0.20 8.79
N ILE A 80 6.34 0.45 9.69
CA ILE A 80 6.59 1.85 10.03
C ILE A 80 8.00 2.02 10.60
N GLU A 81 8.40 1.17 11.53
CA GLU A 81 9.74 1.22 12.10
C GLU A 81 10.82 1.07 11.04
N TYR A 82 10.61 0.14 10.10
CA TYR A 82 11.55 -0.06 8.99
C TYR A 82 11.63 1.19 8.10
N LEU A 83 10.49 1.77 7.73
CA LEU A 83 10.45 2.93 6.83
C LEU A 83 11.03 4.19 7.47
N ILE A 84 10.92 4.31 8.80
CA ILE A 84 11.46 5.45 9.54
C ILE A 84 12.96 5.28 9.81
N SER A 85 13.45 4.04 9.83
CA SER A 85 14.84 3.74 10.16
C SER A 85 15.81 4.25 9.08
N ASP A 86 17.05 4.51 9.49
CA ASP A 86 18.12 4.92 8.58
C ASP A 86 18.58 3.77 7.68
N ASP A 87 18.14 2.55 7.95
CA ASP A 87 18.46 1.36 7.16
C ASP A 87 17.66 1.28 5.85
N TYR A 88 16.76 2.23 5.65
CA TYR A 88 15.98 2.32 4.42
C TYR A 88 16.88 2.73 3.26
N LYS A 89 17.25 1.75 2.43
CA LYS A 89 18.15 1.96 1.31
C LYS A 89 17.41 1.90 -0.03
N GLU A 90 17.96 2.61 -1.01
CA GLU A 90 17.45 2.65 -2.37
C GLU A 90 17.38 1.26 -3.01
N GLU A 91 18.22 0.33 -2.58
CA GLU A 91 18.25 -1.07 -3.01
C GLU A 91 16.90 -1.78 -2.82
N ASN A 92 16.10 -1.32 -1.87
CA ASN A 92 14.80 -1.92 -1.55
C ASN A 92 13.68 -1.46 -2.48
N ILE A 93 13.96 -0.53 -3.40
CA ILE A 93 12.96 -0.02 -4.35
C ILE A 93 12.43 -1.15 -5.23
N GLN A 94 13.30 -2.03 -5.71
CA GLN A 94 12.88 -3.17 -6.55
C GLN A 94 11.99 -4.14 -5.79
N ILE A 95 12.29 -4.41 -4.53
CA ILE A 95 11.45 -5.25 -3.66
C ILE A 95 10.07 -4.61 -3.48
N ARG A 96 10.04 -3.30 -3.29
CA ARG A 96 8.78 -2.55 -3.12
C ARG A 96 7.95 -2.58 -4.39
N ILE A 97 8.56 -2.41 -5.55
CA ILE A 97 7.87 -2.52 -6.84
C ILE A 97 7.28 -3.92 -6.99
N HIS A 98 8.03 -4.95 -6.65
CA HIS A 98 7.56 -6.33 -6.70
C HIS A 98 6.34 -6.54 -5.80
N GLU A 99 6.35 -6.01 -4.58
CA GLU A 99 5.21 -6.09 -3.67
C GLU A 99 3.98 -5.36 -4.22
N LYS A 100 4.17 -4.23 -4.88
CA LYS A 100 3.07 -3.50 -5.52
C LYS A 100 2.50 -4.25 -6.71
N LEU A 101 3.33 -4.97 -7.46
CA LEU A 101 2.86 -5.84 -8.52
C LEU A 101 2.02 -7.00 -7.98
N LYS A 102 2.41 -7.57 -6.84
CA LYS A 102 1.59 -8.58 -6.17
C LYS A 102 0.23 -8.03 -5.77
N THR A 103 0.17 -6.77 -5.40
CA THR A 103 -1.08 -6.09 -5.07
C THR A 103 -1.99 -5.97 -6.28
N ILE A 104 -1.44 -5.60 -7.41
CA ILE A 104 -2.22 -5.52 -8.65
C ILE A 104 -2.82 -6.89 -8.95
N ASN A 105 -2.03 -7.94 -8.79
CA ASN A 105 -2.50 -9.31 -8.95
C ASN A 105 -3.66 -9.64 -8.01
N TYR A 106 -3.52 -9.28 -6.74
CA TYR A 106 -4.55 -9.51 -5.73
C TYR A 106 -5.86 -8.78 -6.05
N ASN A 107 -5.75 -7.50 -6.45
CA ASN A 107 -6.92 -6.66 -6.71
C ASN A 107 -7.70 -7.06 -7.94
N MET A 108 -7.03 -7.53 -8.97
CA MET A 108 -7.67 -7.88 -10.22
C MET A 108 -8.28 -9.28 -10.20
N GLY A 109 -7.95 -10.11 -9.21
CA GLY A 109 -8.57 -11.41 -8.96
C GLY A 109 -8.63 -12.28 -10.21
N SER A 110 -9.84 -12.75 -10.56
CA SER A 110 -10.02 -13.67 -11.69
C SER A 110 -9.62 -13.03 -13.02
N GLN A 111 -9.82 -11.73 -13.19
CA GLN A 111 -9.42 -11.04 -14.42
C GLN A 111 -7.90 -11.04 -14.57
N PHE A 112 -7.18 -10.80 -13.48
CA PHE A 112 -5.72 -10.84 -13.52
C PHE A 112 -5.21 -12.25 -13.81
N THR A 113 -5.84 -13.27 -13.25
CA THR A 113 -5.51 -14.67 -13.55
C THR A 113 -5.68 -14.96 -15.05
N HIS A 114 -6.75 -14.44 -15.64
CA HIS A 114 -6.99 -14.58 -17.07
C HIS A 114 -5.89 -13.88 -17.90
N ILE A 115 -5.53 -12.66 -17.52
CA ILE A 115 -4.45 -11.92 -18.20
C ILE A 115 -3.12 -12.68 -18.09
N ASN A 116 -2.80 -13.23 -16.93
CA ASN A 116 -1.59 -14.02 -16.75
C ASN A 116 -1.57 -15.26 -17.67
N LYS A 117 -2.70 -15.91 -17.84
CA LYS A 117 -2.79 -17.04 -18.77
C LYS A 117 -2.49 -16.61 -20.21
N VAL A 118 -3.02 -15.45 -20.61
CA VAL A 118 -2.76 -14.91 -21.95
C VAL A 118 -1.26 -14.57 -22.12
N ILE A 119 -0.66 -13.93 -21.13
CA ILE A 119 0.76 -13.59 -21.15
C ILE A 119 1.61 -14.86 -21.26
N ASN A 120 1.30 -15.88 -20.49
CA ASN A 120 2.03 -17.16 -20.52
C ASN A 120 1.93 -17.83 -21.89
N LEU A 121 0.76 -17.77 -22.54
CA LEU A 121 0.58 -18.31 -23.88
C LEU A 121 1.44 -17.56 -24.90
N ILE A 122 1.50 -16.22 -24.78
CA ILE A 122 2.35 -15.40 -25.67
C ILE A 122 3.82 -15.76 -25.49
N GLU A 123 4.28 -15.94 -24.25
CA GLU A 123 5.66 -16.32 -23.98
C GLU A 123 5.99 -17.70 -24.52
N GLN A 124 5.08 -18.65 -24.40
CA GLN A 124 5.26 -19.98 -24.98
C GLN A 124 5.38 -19.92 -26.51
N ASN A 125 4.55 -19.13 -27.16
CA ASN A 125 4.60 -18.95 -28.61
C ASN A 125 5.94 -18.33 -29.04
N LYS A 126 6.48 -17.39 -28.28
CA LYS A 126 7.80 -16.83 -28.55
C LYS A 126 8.91 -17.87 -28.45
N LYS A 127 8.83 -18.75 -27.46
CA LYS A 127 9.82 -19.83 -27.29
C LYS A 127 9.76 -20.82 -28.45
N GLU A 128 8.58 -21.14 -28.93
CA GLU A 128 8.41 -22.03 -30.08
C GLU A 128 8.95 -21.40 -31.37
N LYS A 129 8.76 -20.09 -31.55
CA LYS A 129 9.25 -19.39 -32.73
C LYS A 129 10.78 -19.18 -32.74
N SER A 130 11.43 -19.26 -31.57
CA SER A 130 12.88 -19.07 -31.45
C SER A 130 13.65 -20.39 -31.64
N LYS A 131 12.97 -21.47 -31.91
CA LYS A 131 13.58 -22.74 -32.30
C LYS A 131 13.65 -22.78 -33.84
#